data_1a919e8b484009d5abb4a8dda4abd160
#
_entry.id   1a919e8b484009d5abb4a8dda4abd160
#
_cell.length_a   1.000
_cell.length_b   1.000
_cell.length_c   1.000
_cell.angle_alpha   90.00
_cell.angle_beta   90.00
_cell.angle_gamma   90.00
#
_symmetry.space_group_name_H-M   'P 1'
#
loop_
_entity.id
_entity.type
_entity.pdbx_description
1 polymer ?
#
loop_
_entity_poly.entity_id
_entity_poly.type
_entity_poly.pdbx_seq_one_letter_code
_entity_poly.pdbx_strand_id
1 'polypeptide(L)'
;MIIALTGGIGSGKSYVCKLLAERGISVYDCDAHAKELMRTSQSLQQQLSTLIGDDVFRDGVLQKSILAAYLLRSEDHVQAVNAIIHPAVAHDFEQSGQTWLESAILFDSGFDKRTHIDKVVCVTAPEDIRIHRVMVRDGISRDKTLEWIARQLPQEEVLRRSDYEIINDSIRPLAPQVDHLLSVISE
;
A
#
# COMPACT_ATOMS: atom_id res chain seq x y z
N MET A 1 -1.95 -14.38 14.26
CA MET A 1 -2.14 -14.49 12.79
C MET A 1 -2.00 -13.09 12.20
N ILE A 2 -1.15 -12.92 11.18
CA ILE A 2 -0.95 -11.64 10.47
C ILE A 2 -1.63 -11.71 9.12
N ILE A 3 -2.46 -10.72 8.82
CA ILE A 3 -3.29 -10.67 7.61
C ILE A 3 -2.97 -9.42 6.81
N ALA A 4 -2.65 -9.59 5.54
CA ALA A 4 -2.42 -8.48 4.62
C ALA A 4 -3.65 -8.22 3.75
N LEU A 5 -4.09 -6.97 3.70
CA LEU A 5 -5.10 -6.48 2.76
C LEU A 5 -4.38 -5.81 1.59
N THR A 6 -4.61 -6.31 0.39
CA THR A 6 -4.00 -5.76 -0.83
C THR A 6 -5.03 -5.56 -1.95
N GLY A 7 -4.59 -5.09 -3.08
CA GLY A 7 -5.41 -4.82 -4.26
C GLY A 7 -4.96 -3.54 -4.96
N GLY A 8 -5.13 -3.46 -6.26
CA GLY A 8 -4.64 -2.35 -7.07
C GLY A 8 -5.26 -0.99 -6.71
N ILE A 9 -4.65 0.06 -7.22
CA ILE A 9 -5.18 1.42 -7.09
C ILE A 9 -6.63 1.47 -7.59
N GLY A 10 -7.51 2.14 -6.84
CA GLY A 10 -8.94 2.28 -7.17
C GLY A 10 -9.81 1.07 -6.80
N SER A 11 -9.25 -0.03 -6.27
CA SER A 11 -10.04 -1.21 -5.87
C SER A 11 -10.95 -0.96 -4.67
N GLY A 12 -10.63 0.02 -3.81
CA GLY A 12 -11.43 0.40 -2.64
C GLY A 12 -11.00 -0.22 -1.33
N LYS A 13 -9.73 -0.58 -1.18
CA LYS A 13 -9.13 -1.08 0.07
C LYS A 13 -9.45 -0.20 1.27
N SER A 14 -9.34 1.12 1.13
CA SER A 14 -9.60 2.06 2.24
C SER A 14 -11.03 1.97 2.78
N TYR A 15 -12.01 1.61 1.93
CA TYR A 15 -13.37 1.37 2.38
C TYR A 15 -13.48 0.05 3.15
N VAL A 16 -12.77 -0.99 2.71
CA VAL A 16 -12.68 -2.27 3.44
C VAL A 16 -11.99 -2.05 4.79
N CYS A 17 -10.90 -1.27 4.84
CA CYS A 17 -10.24 -0.89 6.11
C CYS A 17 -11.21 -0.19 7.07
N LYS A 18 -12.08 0.70 6.55
CA LYS A 18 -13.12 1.35 7.36
C LYS A 18 -14.11 0.32 7.93
N LEU A 19 -14.56 -0.63 7.13
CA LEU A 19 -15.46 -1.70 7.58
C LEU A 19 -14.81 -2.61 8.64
N LEU A 20 -13.50 -2.87 8.51
CA LEU A 20 -12.72 -3.58 9.53
C LEU A 20 -12.62 -2.78 10.83
N ALA A 21 -12.37 -1.47 10.73
CA ALA A 21 -12.33 -0.57 11.90
C ALA A 21 -13.67 -0.51 12.65
N GLU A 22 -14.80 -0.51 11.94
CA GLU A 22 -16.15 -0.59 12.52
C GLU A 22 -16.37 -1.89 13.31
N ARG A 23 -15.56 -2.92 13.05
CA ARG A 23 -15.55 -4.23 13.75
C ARG A 23 -14.44 -4.34 14.80
N GLY A 24 -13.79 -3.22 15.13
CA GLY A 24 -12.73 -3.17 16.14
C GLY A 24 -11.36 -3.65 15.66
N ILE A 25 -11.16 -3.82 14.35
CA ILE A 25 -9.89 -4.24 13.77
C ILE A 25 -9.11 -3.02 13.31
N SER A 26 -7.95 -2.80 13.91
CA SER A 26 -7.00 -1.78 13.47
C SER A 26 -6.13 -2.33 12.35
N VAL A 27 -6.02 -1.58 11.25
CA VAL A 27 -5.23 -1.94 10.08
C VAL A 27 -4.05 -0.98 9.95
N TYR A 28 -2.84 -1.51 9.91
CA TYR A 28 -1.61 -0.76 9.67
C TYR A 28 -1.55 -0.32 8.20
N ASP A 29 -1.65 0.96 7.94
CA ASP A 29 -1.54 1.56 6.61
C ASP A 29 -0.06 1.77 6.26
N CYS A 30 0.51 0.88 5.43
CA CYS A 30 1.93 0.94 5.05
C CYS A 30 2.32 2.28 4.39
N ASP A 31 1.43 2.88 3.61
CA ASP A 31 1.67 4.14 2.90
C ASP A 31 1.71 5.34 3.86
N ALA A 32 0.77 5.37 4.81
CA ALA A 32 0.72 6.39 5.85
C ALA A 32 1.94 6.31 6.77
N HIS A 33 2.30 5.10 7.21
CA HIS A 33 3.46 4.87 8.08
C HIS A 33 4.78 5.15 7.36
N ALA A 34 4.91 4.83 6.07
CA ALA A 34 6.08 5.23 5.27
C ALA A 34 6.29 6.75 5.26
N LYS A 35 5.21 7.51 5.07
CA LYS A 35 5.25 8.99 5.12
C LYS A 35 5.59 9.50 6.51
N GLU A 36 5.04 8.88 7.55
CA GLU A 36 5.33 9.23 8.94
C GLU A 36 6.79 8.94 9.30
N LEU A 37 7.32 7.78 8.94
CA LEU A 37 8.72 7.42 9.16
C LEU A 37 9.68 8.37 8.43
N MET A 38 9.39 8.75 7.20
CA MET A 38 10.18 9.78 6.49
C MET A 38 10.17 11.13 7.22
N ARG A 39 9.09 11.44 7.96
CA ARG A 39 8.97 12.68 8.73
C ARG A 39 9.66 12.62 10.09
N THR A 40 9.70 11.46 10.75
CA THR A 40 10.06 11.33 12.17
C THR A 40 11.34 10.54 12.43
N SER A 41 11.72 9.60 11.55
CA SER A 41 12.87 8.75 11.76
C SER A 41 14.15 9.41 11.27
N GLN A 42 15.00 9.85 12.20
CA GLN A 42 16.32 10.44 11.87
C GLN A 42 17.20 9.44 11.10
N SER A 43 17.17 8.15 11.46
CA SER A 43 17.94 7.12 10.77
C SER A 43 17.51 6.99 9.31
N LEU A 44 16.19 6.99 9.03
CA LEU A 44 15.66 6.90 7.68
C LEU A 44 16.00 8.17 6.87
N GLN A 45 15.88 9.35 7.48
CA GLN A 45 16.26 10.61 6.87
C GLN A 45 17.74 10.63 6.49
N GLN A 46 18.62 10.16 7.37
CA GLN A 46 20.05 10.10 7.10
C GLN A 46 20.38 9.14 5.94
N GLN A 47 19.75 7.97 5.88
CA GLN A 47 19.94 7.02 4.78
C GLN A 47 19.49 7.62 3.44
N LEU A 48 18.32 8.28 3.41
CA LEU A 48 17.81 8.95 2.22
C LEU A 48 18.69 10.14 1.82
N SER A 49 19.22 10.93 2.78
CA SER A 49 20.16 12.00 2.48
C SER A 49 21.48 11.47 1.90
N THR A 50 21.99 10.37 2.42
CA THR A 50 23.19 9.71 1.88
C THR A 50 22.98 9.24 0.43
N LEU A 51 21.78 8.75 0.10
CA LEU A 51 21.45 8.26 -1.24
C LEU A 51 21.18 9.39 -2.24
N ILE A 52 20.43 10.41 -1.83
CA ILE A 52 19.85 11.42 -2.72
C ILE A 52 20.67 12.72 -2.70
N GLY A 53 21.19 13.08 -1.53
CA GLY A 53 21.89 14.32 -1.22
C GLY A 53 21.27 15.04 -0.02
N ASP A 54 22.09 15.84 0.67
CA ASP A 54 21.69 16.50 1.92
C ASP A 54 20.50 17.46 1.79
N ASP A 55 20.29 18.00 0.58
CA ASP A 55 19.17 18.91 0.30
C ASP A 55 17.79 18.23 0.33
N VAL A 56 17.72 16.88 0.34
CA VAL A 56 16.44 16.16 0.36
C VAL A 56 15.66 16.37 1.66
N PHE A 57 16.37 16.71 2.75
CA PHE A 57 15.76 17.19 4.00
C PHE A 57 16.32 18.56 4.38
N ARG A 58 15.44 19.48 4.76
CA ARG A 58 15.79 20.78 5.35
C ARG A 58 15.08 20.92 6.68
N ASP A 59 15.85 21.11 7.75
CA ASP A 59 15.32 21.17 9.12
C ASP A 59 14.39 19.98 9.47
N GLY A 60 14.74 18.77 8.99
CA GLY A 60 13.95 17.55 9.18
C GLY A 60 12.71 17.45 8.28
N VAL A 61 12.49 18.42 7.37
CA VAL A 61 11.34 18.45 6.46
C VAL A 61 11.75 17.94 5.07
N LEU A 62 11.05 16.89 4.62
CA LEU A 62 11.27 16.29 3.29
C LEU A 62 10.98 17.30 2.17
N GLN A 63 11.94 17.51 1.30
CA GLN A 63 11.81 18.29 0.07
C GLN A 63 11.24 17.40 -1.06
N LYS A 64 9.91 17.35 -1.15
CA LYS A 64 9.18 16.47 -2.08
C LYS A 64 9.60 16.61 -3.53
N SER A 65 9.95 17.82 -3.97
CA SER A 65 10.41 18.08 -5.34
C SER A 65 11.78 17.45 -5.62
N ILE A 66 12.68 17.43 -4.64
CA ILE A 66 14.00 16.80 -4.77
C ILE A 66 13.86 15.28 -4.84
N LEU A 67 13.07 14.70 -3.93
CA LEU A 67 12.77 13.26 -3.98
C LEU A 67 12.10 12.88 -5.31
N ALA A 68 11.09 13.62 -5.75
CA ALA A 68 10.41 13.37 -7.02
C ALA A 68 11.38 13.45 -8.22
N ALA A 69 12.25 14.46 -8.24
CA ALA A 69 13.26 14.60 -9.29
C ALA A 69 14.26 13.44 -9.30
N TYR A 70 14.62 12.90 -8.13
CA TYR A 70 15.47 11.73 -8.01
C TYR A 70 14.77 10.47 -8.55
N LEU A 71 13.53 10.22 -8.15
CA LEU A 71 12.73 9.06 -8.56
C LEU A 71 12.45 9.04 -10.09
N LEU A 72 12.34 10.22 -10.71
CA LEU A 72 12.08 10.34 -12.15
C LEU A 72 13.30 10.02 -13.04
N ARG A 73 14.50 9.86 -12.47
CA ARG A 73 15.73 9.60 -13.26
C ARG A 73 15.74 8.21 -13.89
N SER A 74 15.37 7.18 -13.13
CA SER A 74 15.27 5.79 -13.62
C SER A 74 14.57 4.89 -12.61
N GLU A 75 14.20 3.70 -13.06
CA GLU A 75 13.68 2.63 -12.21
C GLU A 75 14.68 2.24 -11.10
N ASP A 76 15.98 2.22 -11.38
CA ASP A 76 17.02 1.92 -10.38
C ASP A 76 16.98 2.90 -9.21
N HIS A 77 16.69 4.18 -9.48
CA HIS A 77 16.55 5.18 -8.42
C HIS A 77 15.31 4.93 -7.55
N VAL A 78 14.21 4.49 -8.16
CA VAL A 78 13.01 4.07 -7.43
C VAL A 78 13.33 2.86 -6.54
N GLN A 79 14.01 1.86 -7.07
CA GLN A 79 14.42 0.66 -6.32
C GLN A 79 15.38 1.00 -5.18
N ALA A 80 16.32 1.92 -5.38
CA ALA A 80 17.25 2.35 -4.34
C ALA A 80 16.53 3.03 -3.15
N VAL A 81 15.56 3.90 -3.42
CA VAL A 81 14.72 4.53 -2.39
C VAL A 81 13.85 3.47 -1.68
N ASN A 82 13.24 2.57 -2.44
CA ASN A 82 12.41 1.50 -1.90
C ASN A 82 13.21 0.53 -1.03
N ALA A 83 14.48 0.27 -1.36
CA ALA A 83 15.38 -0.57 -0.55
C ALA A 83 15.68 0.02 0.85
N ILE A 84 15.47 1.33 1.02
CA ILE A 84 15.59 2.02 2.31
C ILE A 84 14.23 2.06 3.04
N ILE A 85 13.17 2.45 2.33
CA ILE A 85 11.86 2.68 2.95
C ILE A 85 11.16 1.37 3.34
N HIS A 86 11.13 0.37 2.45
CA HIS A 86 10.34 -0.84 2.71
C HIS A 86 10.81 -1.64 3.92
N PRO A 87 12.13 -1.84 4.17
CA PRO A 87 12.57 -2.48 5.40
C PRO A 87 12.21 -1.70 6.66
N ALA A 88 12.24 -0.36 6.60
CA ALA A 88 11.86 0.48 7.74
C ALA A 88 10.37 0.34 8.07
N VAL A 89 9.51 0.31 7.05
CA VAL A 89 8.06 0.09 7.24
C VAL A 89 7.77 -1.32 7.76
N ALA A 90 8.46 -2.34 7.25
CA ALA A 90 8.30 -3.71 7.73
C ALA A 90 8.69 -3.83 9.22
N HIS A 91 9.81 -3.24 9.60
CA HIS A 91 10.24 -3.21 11.00
C HIS A 91 9.24 -2.45 11.89
N ASP A 92 8.75 -1.28 11.45
CA ASP A 92 7.76 -0.50 12.20
C ASP A 92 6.46 -1.28 12.37
N PHE A 93 5.99 -1.97 11.34
CA PHE A 93 4.84 -2.86 11.44
C PHE A 93 5.05 -3.95 12.50
N GLU A 94 6.20 -4.63 12.49
CA GLU A 94 6.51 -5.68 13.47
C GLU A 94 6.53 -5.15 14.91
N GLN A 95 6.99 -3.91 15.11
CA GLN A 95 6.98 -3.26 16.43
C GLN A 95 5.60 -2.72 16.84
N SER A 96 4.70 -2.49 15.89
CA SER A 96 3.37 -1.93 16.16
C SER A 96 2.44 -2.86 16.95
N GLY A 97 2.71 -4.17 16.91
CA GLY A 97 1.83 -5.20 17.47
C GLY A 97 0.51 -5.37 16.72
N GLN A 98 0.33 -4.70 15.59
CA GLN A 98 -0.88 -4.86 14.77
C GLN A 98 -0.84 -6.20 14.02
N THR A 99 -2.01 -6.78 13.79
CA THR A 99 -2.17 -8.08 13.12
C THR A 99 -2.76 -7.96 11.72
N TRP A 100 -3.17 -6.77 11.32
CA TRP A 100 -3.63 -6.45 9.98
C TRP A 100 -2.78 -5.34 9.39
N LEU A 101 -2.42 -5.48 8.11
CA LEU A 101 -1.76 -4.43 7.35
C LEU A 101 -2.45 -4.21 6.00
N GLU A 102 -2.37 -3.00 5.47
CA GLU A 102 -2.81 -2.64 4.11
C GLU A 102 -1.62 -2.18 3.28
N SER A 103 -1.48 -2.77 2.09
CA SER A 103 -0.50 -2.33 1.10
C SER A 103 -1.03 -2.54 -0.32
N ALA A 104 -1.06 -1.47 -1.11
CA ALA A 104 -1.45 -1.55 -2.53
C ALA A 104 -0.42 -2.27 -3.41
N ILE A 105 0.82 -2.36 -2.94
CA ILE A 105 1.97 -2.93 -3.64
C ILE A 105 2.63 -4.05 -2.85
N LEU A 106 1.84 -4.85 -2.14
CA LEU A 106 2.31 -5.91 -1.24
C LEU A 106 3.38 -6.80 -1.90
N PHE A 107 3.06 -7.31 -3.06
CA PHE A 107 3.93 -8.22 -3.82
C PHE A 107 4.97 -7.48 -4.65
N ASP A 108 4.62 -6.33 -5.25
CA ASP A 108 5.53 -5.50 -6.02
C ASP A 108 6.71 -4.99 -5.16
N SER A 109 6.40 -4.60 -3.93
CA SER A 109 7.40 -4.13 -2.97
C SER A 109 8.23 -5.26 -2.36
N GLY A 110 7.79 -6.53 -2.49
CA GLY A 110 8.35 -7.67 -1.79
C GLY A 110 8.15 -7.59 -0.28
N PHE A 111 7.11 -6.91 0.19
CA PHE A 111 6.79 -6.82 1.62
C PHE A 111 6.42 -8.19 2.20
N ASP A 112 5.74 -9.02 1.41
CA ASP A 112 5.42 -10.42 1.69
C ASP A 112 6.65 -11.30 1.98
N LYS A 113 7.84 -10.86 1.57
CA LYS A 113 9.12 -11.55 1.82
C LYS A 113 9.91 -10.98 3.00
N ARG A 114 9.53 -9.81 3.50
CA ARG A 114 10.20 -9.11 4.60
C ARG A 114 9.54 -9.33 5.94
N THR A 115 8.25 -9.57 5.94
CA THR A 115 7.44 -9.79 7.14
C THR A 115 6.64 -11.07 6.98
N HIS A 116 6.49 -11.82 8.06
CA HIS A 116 5.63 -13.00 8.06
C HIS A 116 4.17 -12.59 7.88
N ILE A 117 3.51 -13.18 6.89
CA ILE A 117 2.09 -12.98 6.60
C ILE A 117 1.43 -14.35 6.52
N ASP A 118 0.40 -14.57 7.34
CA ASP A 118 -0.32 -15.84 7.38
C ASP A 118 -1.38 -15.93 6.28
N LYS A 119 -2.06 -14.81 5.99
CA LYS A 119 -3.14 -14.74 4.99
C LYS A 119 -3.11 -13.43 4.22
N VAL A 120 -3.46 -13.50 2.95
CA VAL A 120 -3.59 -12.34 2.07
C VAL A 120 -5.04 -12.23 1.57
N VAL A 121 -5.60 -11.05 1.72
CA VAL A 121 -6.94 -10.68 1.23
C VAL A 121 -6.79 -9.68 0.10
N CYS A 122 -7.25 -10.02 -1.10
CA CYS A 122 -7.24 -9.12 -2.26
C CYS A 122 -8.58 -8.43 -2.42
N VAL A 123 -8.59 -7.11 -2.46
CA VAL A 123 -9.77 -6.32 -2.87
C VAL A 123 -9.70 -6.11 -4.37
N THR A 124 -10.67 -6.66 -5.10
CA THR A 124 -10.77 -6.53 -6.55
C THR A 124 -11.90 -5.59 -6.97
N ALA A 125 -11.74 -4.97 -8.13
CA ALA A 125 -12.81 -4.21 -8.79
C ALA A 125 -12.59 -4.23 -10.31
N PRO A 126 -13.64 -4.16 -11.13
CA PRO A 126 -13.51 -3.98 -12.57
C PRO A 126 -12.64 -2.77 -12.93
N GLU A 127 -11.84 -2.88 -13.99
CA GLU A 127 -10.85 -1.87 -14.34
C GLU A 127 -11.48 -0.50 -14.62
N ASP A 128 -12.62 -0.45 -15.31
CA ASP A 128 -13.35 0.77 -15.60
C ASP A 128 -13.83 1.49 -14.32
N ILE A 129 -14.27 0.72 -13.33
CA ILE A 129 -14.66 1.25 -12.00
C ILE A 129 -13.42 1.79 -11.28
N ARG A 130 -12.30 1.08 -11.32
CA ARG A 130 -11.03 1.53 -10.73
C ARG A 130 -10.56 2.83 -11.37
N ILE A 131 -10.57 2.90 -12.71
CA ILE A 131 -10.22 4.11 -13.46
C ILE A 131 -11.10 5.27 -13.04
N HIS A 132 -12.41 5.09 -13.05
CA HIS A 132 -13.37 6.15 -12.68
C HIS A 132 -13.10 6.67 -11.25
N ARG A 133 -12.92 5.78 -10.28
CA ARG A 133 -12.67 6.13 -8.88
C ARG A 133 -11.38 6.94 -8.72
N VAL A 134 -10.31 6.54 -9.41
CA VAL A 134 -9.02 7.24 -9.35
C VAL A 134 -9.11 8.61 -10.01
N MET A 135 -9.74 8.73 -11.18
CA MET A 135 -9.96 10.01 -11.87
C MET A 135 -10.71 11.00 -10.98
N VAL A 136 -11.79 10.54 -10.32
CA VAL A 136 -12.61 11.40 -9.44
C VAL A 136 -11.86 11.80 -8.17
N ARG A 137 -11.14 10.86 -7.55
CA ARG A 137 -10.42 11.10 -6.30
C ARG A 137 -9.23 12.05 -6.48
N ASP A 138 -8.45 11.84 -7.55
CA ASP A 138 -7.15 12.49 -7.72
C ASP A 138 -7.17 13.62 -8.75
N GLY A 139 -8.29 13.81 -9.47
CA GLY A 139 -8.44 14.87 -10.48
C GLY A 139 -7.53 14.70 -11.70
N ILE A 140 -7.16 13.46 -12.05
CA ILE A 140 -6.22 13.14 -13.14
C ILE A 140 -6.95 12.57 -14.36
N SER A 141 -6.28 12.59 -15.52
CA SER A 141 -6.84 12.05 -16.75
C SER A 141 -6.91 10.52 -16.73
N ARG A 142 -7.71 9.95 -17.64
CA ARG A 142 -7.81 8.51 -17.86
C ARG A 142 -6.44 7.91 -18.24
N ASP A 143 -5.71 8.54 -19.12
CA ASP A 143 -4.39 8.06 -19.56
C ASP A 143 -3.40 8.02 -18.42
N LYS A 144 -3.39 9.05 -17.56
CA LYS A 144 -2.56 9.08 -16.36
C LYS A 144 -2.95 7.99 -15.36
N THR A 145 -4.23 7.72 -15.23
CA THR A 145 -4.74 6.63 -14.38
C THR A 145 -4.28 5.27 -14.90
N LEU A 146 -4.35 5.04 -16.21
CA LEU A 146 -3.88 3.80 -16.83
C LEU A 146 -2.37 3.61 -16.65
N GLU A 147 -1.56 4.69 -16.76
CA GLU A 147 -0.13 4.62 -16.43
C GLU A 147 0.11 4.15 -14.99
N TRP A 148 -0.68 4.63 -14.04
CA TRP A 148 -0.54 4.23 -12.63
C TRP A 148 -0.96 2.78 -12.39
N ILE A 149 -2.04 2.34 -13.03
CA ILE A 149 -2.48 0.94 -12.99
C ILE A 149 -1.41 0.02 -13.59
N ALA A 150 -0.82 0.40 -14.72
CA ALA A 150 0.19 -0.39 -15.42
C ALA A 150 1.53 -0.52 -14.66
N ARG A 151 1.78 0.34 -13.67
CA ARG A 151 2.96 0.25 -12.79
C ARG A 151 2.81 -0.77 -11.66
N GLN A 152 1.60 -1.29 -11.44
CA GLN A 152 1.33 -2.31 -10.44
C GLN A 152 1.22 -3.68 -11.13
N LEU A 153 1.42 -4.74 -10.38
CA LEU A 153 1.10 -6.08 -10.84
C LEU A 153 -0.36 -6.17 -11.32
N PRO A 154 -0.63 -6.94 -12.39
CA PRO A 154 -1.99 -7.19 -12.83
C PRO A 154 -2.86 -7.72 -11.69
N GLN A 155 -4.11 -7.25 -11.61
CA GLN A 155 -5.04 -7.66 -10.53
C GLN A 155 -5.21 -9.18 -10.44
N GLU A 156 -5.22 -9.86 -11.58
CA GLU A 156 -5.33 -11.33 -11.66
C GLU A 156 -4.12 -12.02 -11.01
N GLU A 157 -2.92 -11.47 -11.19
CA GLU A 157 -1.70 -12.00 -10.57
C GLU A 157 -1.70 -11.76 -9.06
N VAL A 158 -2.14 -10.59 -8.59
CA VAL A 158 -2.29 -10.30 -7.17
C VAL A 158 -3.33 -11.25 -6.55
N LEU A 159 -4.47 -11.43 -7.19
CA LEU A 159 -5.53 -12.34 -6.74
C LEU A 159 -5.04 -13.80 -6.67
N ARG A 160 -4.30 -14.25 -7.68
CA ARG A 160 -3.74 -15.63 -7.71
C ARG A 160 -2.80 -15.92 -6.53
N ARG A 161 -2.15 -14.89 -5.98
CA ARG A 161 -1.26 -15.00 -4.80
C ARG A 161 -1.97 -14.77 -3.48
N SER A 162 -3.27 -14.50 -3.50
CA SER A 162 -4.05 -14.18 -2.31
C SER A 162 -4.89 -15.39 -1.88
N ASP A 163 -5.18 -15.48 -0.58
CA ASP A 163 -6.02 -16.55 0.00
C ASP A 163 -7.50 -16.25 -0.13
N TYR A 164 -7.88 -14.96 -0.07
CA TYR A 164 -9.28 -14.52 -0.09
C TYR A 164 -9.47 -13.33 -1.03
N GLU A 165 -10.69 -13.21 -1.56
CA GLU A 165 -11.11 -12.10 -2.40
C GLU A 165 -12.29 -11.33 -1.78
N ILE A 166 -12.23 -10.00 -1.82
CA ILE A 166 -13.37 -9.11 -1.59
C ILE A 166 -13.66 -8.37 -2.89
N ILE A 167 -14.84 -8.58 -3.46
CA ILE A 167 -15.24 -8.02 -4.75
C ILE A 167 -15.97 -6.69 -4.54
N ASN A 168 -15.37 -5.61 -5.02
CA ASN A 168 -15.90 -4.25 -4.93
C ASN A 168 -16.35 -3.72 -6.30
N ASP A 169 -17.31 -4.39 -6.89
CA ASP A 169 -17.87 -4.11 -8.21
C ASP A 169 -18.97 -3.04 -8.21
N SER A 170 -19.24 -2.38 -7.09
CA SER A 170 -20.34 -1.43 -6.88
C SER A 170 -21.74 -2.06 -6.93
N ILE A 171 -21.86 -3.37 -7.01
CA ILE A 171 -23.11 -4.15 -7.02
C ILE A 171 -23.23 -4.96 -5.73
N ARG A 172 -22.19 -5.72 -5.41
CA ARG A 172 -22.14 -6.58 -4.22
C ARG A 172 -21.90 -5.75 -2.98
N PRO A 173 -22.70 -5.90 -1.92
CA PRO A 173 -22.45 -5.20 -0.66
C PRO A 173 -21.16 -5.71 -0.03
N LEU A 174 -20.29 -4.80 0.43
CA LEU A 174 -18.99 -5.15 1.01
C LEU A 174 -19.09 -5.63 2.46
N ALA A 175 -20.02 -5.08 3.25
CA ALA A 175 -20.13 -5.43 4.66
C ALA A 175 -20.37 -6.93 4.89
N PRO A 176 -21.30 -7.61 4.19
CA PRO A 176 -21.45 -9.07 4.31
C PRO A 176 -20.23 -9.87 3.88
N GLN A 177 -19.47 -9.40 2.88
CA GLN A 177 -18.23 -10.06 2.45
C GLN A 177 -17.16 -9.97 3.55
N VAL A 178 -17.03 -8.81 4.21
CA VAL A 178 -16.11 -8.63 5.34
C VAL A 178 -16.55 -9.50 6.52
N ASP A 179 -17.85 -9.58 6.85
CA ASP A 179 -18.36 -10.42 7.92
C ASP A 179 -18.06 -11.91 7.66
N HIS A 180 -18.28 -12.37 6.44
CA HIS A 180 -17.94 -13.72 6.03
C HIS A 180 -16.44 -13.99 6.12
N LEU A 181 -15.61 -13.07 5.59
CA LEU A 181 -14.16 -13.18 5.67
C LEU A 181 -13.69 -13.36 7.13
N LEU A 182 -14.20 -12.54 8.05
CA LEU A 182 -13.83 -12.61 9.45
C LEU A 182 -14.26 -13.92 10.10
N SER A 183 -15.40 -14.48 9.72
CA SER A 183 -15.85 -15.78 10.23
C SER A 183 -14.91 -16.92 9.82
N VAL A 184 -14.47 -16.97 8.55
CA VAL A 184 -13.61 -18.05 8.04
C VAL A 184 -12.14 -17.91 8.44
N ILE A 185 -11.67 -16.70 8.72
CA ILE A 185 -10.29 -16.47 9.19
C ILE A 185 -10.15 -16.83 10.68
N SER A 186 -11.24 -16.79 11.44
CA SER A 186 -11.23 -17.08 12.88
C SER A 186 -11.33 -18.57 13.21
N GLU A 187 -11.57 -19.43 12.21
CA GLU A 187 -11.54 -20.89 12.29
C GLU A 187 -10.11 -21.43 12.16
#